data_e46c14092abcf7288780abce190d0243
#
_entry.id   e46c14092abcf7288780abce190d0243
#
_cell.length_a   1.000
_cell.length_b   1.000
_cell.length_c   1.000
_cell.angle_alpha   90.00
_cell.angle_beta   90.00
_cell.angle_gamma   90.00
#
_symmetry.space_group_name_H-M   'P 1'
#
loop_
_entity.id
_entity.type
_entity.pdbx_description
1 polymer ?
#
loop_
_entity_poly.entity_id
_entity_poly.type
_entity_poly.pdbx_seq_one_letter_code
_entity_poly.pdbx_strand_id
1 'polypeptide(L)'
;MITLYALAAAVGIGVLWLGTTIKVVKQFERGVVFRFGRVQSGLRGPGLTMLIPIADRLEKVNMQIITMAVPSQDGITRDNVTVRVDAVIYFKVSDPVRAAVDVQDYVSAIGQVAQTSLRSIIGKSNLDDLLSNREHLNQGLELMIDSPALGWGVQIDRVEIKDVVLPDSMKRSIARQAEAERERRARVITAEGELQASEKLAQAAEVMAEHPAALQLRLLETVVEVAAEKNSTLVLPFPVELLRFLERATPQASERRDKATGTDAGAASNRETLTLEPPRIPDDPRGLELHTRIADTFQRDQ
;
A
#
# COMPACT_ATOMS: atom_id res chain seq x y z
N MET A 1 -4.35 -87.42 -2.83
CA MET A 1 -4.22 -86.41 -1.77
C MET A 1 -3.08 -85.42 -2.06
N ILE A 2 -1.84 -85.85 -2.29
CA ILE A 2 -0.69 -84.97 -2.59
C ILE A 2 -0.90 -84.11 -3.82
N THR A 3 -1.49 -84.66 -4.91
CA THR A 3 -1.78 -83.91 -6.12
C THR A 3 -2.81 -82.81 -5.92
N LEU A 4 -3.80 -83.02 -5.08
CA LEU A 4 -4.83 -82.02 -4.74
C LEU A 4 -4.25 -80.88 -3.91
N TYR A 5 -3.34 -81.17 -2.95
CA TYR A 5 -2.65 -80.12 -2.20
C TYR A 5 -1.67 -79.32 -3.07
N ALA A 6 -0.98 -79.96 -4.00
CA ALA A 6 -0.10 -79.29 -4.95
C ALA A 6 -0.87 -78.33 -5.88
N LEU A 7 -2.06 -78.78 -6.35
CA LEU A 7 -2.93 -77.94 -7.17
C LEU A 7 -3.50 -76.74 -6.40
N ALA A 8 -3.94 -76.97 -5.16
CA ALA A 8 -4.42 -75.90 -4.27
C ALA A 8 -3.30 -74.86 -3.97
N ALA A 9 -2.09 -75.34 -3.71
CA ALA A 9 -0.93 -74.46 -3.50
C ALA A 9 -0.60 -73.65 -4.78
N ALA A 10 -0.62 -74.27 -5.95
CA ALA A 10 -0.34 -73.58 -7.24
C ALA A 10 -1.40 -72.52 -7.53
N VAL A 11 -2.69 -72.78 -7.28
CA VAL A 11 -3.77 -71.80 -7.41
C VAL A 11 -3.61 -70.65 -6.38
N GLY A 12 -3.29 -70.97 -5.14
CA GLY A 12 -3.04 -69.97 -4.12
C GLY A 12 -1.89 -69.04 -4.46
N ILE A 13 -0.77 -69.56 -4.93
CA ILE A 13 0.37 -68.80 -5.42
C ILE A 13 -0.01 -67.92 -6.65
N GLY A 14 -0.82 -68.51 -7.57
CA GLY A 14 -1.31 -67.77 -8.75
C GLY A 14 -2.18 -66.56 -8.38
N VAL A 15 -3.11 -66.76 -7.43
CA VAL A 15 -3.96 -65.68 -6.93
C VAL A 15 -3.16 -64.58 -6.21
N LEU A 16 -2.19 -64.98 -5.39
CA LEU A 16 -1.27 -64.03 -4.76
C LEU A 16 -0.46 -63.22 -5.77
N TRP A 17 0.01 -63.92 -6.80
CA TRP A 17 0.75 -63.28 -7.92
C TRP A 17 -0.13 -62.30 -8.67
N LEU A 18 -1.37 -62.62 -8.98
CA LEU A 18 -2.33 -61.77 -9.63
C LEU A 18 -2.63 -60.52 -8.78
N GLY A 19 -2.76 -60.65 -7.49
CA GLY A 19 -3.00 -59.55 -6.55
C GLY A 19 -1.85 -58.53 -6.51
N THR A 20 -0.61 -59.00 -6.67
CA THR A 20 0.57 -58.06 -6.70
C THR A 20 0.82 -57.42 -8.07
N THR A 21 0.24 -58.00 -9.14
CA THR A 21 0.41 -57.51 -10.54
C THR A 21 -0.45 -56.30 -10.83
N ILE A 22 -1.62 -56.17 -10.18
CA ILE A 22 -2.59 -55.12 -10.45
C ILE A 22 -2.39 -53.96 -9.44
N LYS A 23 -2.06 -52.78 -9.95
CA LYS A 23 -2.00 -51.54 -9.16
C LYS A 23 -2.96 -50.52 -9.72
N VAL A 24 -3.65 -49.80 -8.84
CA VAL A 24 -4.55 -48.70 -9.21
C VAL A 24 -3.78 -47.37 -9.09
N VAL A 25 -3.80 -46.59 -10.16
CA VAL A 25 -3.31 -45.19 -10.20
C VAL A 25 -4.54 -44.30 -10.12
N LYS A 26 -4.56 -43.38 -9.16
CA LYS A 26 -5.66 -42.43 -8.99
C LYS A 26 -5.65 -41.38 -10.09
N GLN A 27 -6.79 -40.68 -10.25
CA GLN A 27 -6.96 -39.68 -11.32
C GLN A 27 -5.95 -38.53 -11.24
N PHE A 28 -5.55 -38.15 -10.04
CA PHE A 28 -4.60 -37.07 -9.77
C PHE A 28 -3.15 -37.56 -9.64
N GLU A 29 -2.89 -38.86 -9.83
CA GLU A 29 -1.58 -39.46 -9.81
C GLU A 29 -1.15 -39.86 -11.21
N ARG A 30 0.15 -39.87 -11.46
CA ARG A 30 0.77 -40.48 -12.63
C ARG A 30 1.79 -41.51 -12.15
N GLY A 31 1.78 -42.67 -12.78
CA GLY A 31 2.69 -43.75 -12.47
C GLY A 31 3.94 -43.72 -13.35
N VAL A 32 5.10 -43.63 -12.72
CA VAL A 32 6.41 -43.87 -13.38
C VAL A 32 6.80 -45.31 -13.09
N VAL A 33 7.04 -46.10 -14.15
CA VAL A 33 7.42 -47.52 -14.03
C VAL A 33 8.92 -47.66 -14.22
N PHE A 34 9.57 -48.22 -13.21
CA PHE A 34 10.97 -48.60 -13.28
C PHE A 34 11.07 -50.12 -13.53
N ARG A 35 11.63 -50.54 -14.65
CA ARG A 35 11.88 -51.92 -14.96
C ARG A 35 13.37 -52.23 -14.80
N PHE A 36 13.70 -53.08 -13.84
CA PHE A 36 15.12 -53.37 -13.47
C PHE A 36 15.94 -52.09 -13.25
N GLY A 37 15.34 -51.06 -12.61
CA GLY A 37 16.01 -49.80 -12.33
C GLY A 37 16.09 -48.79 -13.48
N ARG A 38 15.54 -49.12 -14.66
CA ARG A 38 15.47 -48.22 -15.81
C ARG A 38 14.04 -47.74 -16.01
N VAL A 39 13.88 -46.45 -16.25
CA VAL A 39 12.57 -45.88 -16.59
C VAL A 39 12.05 -46.47 -17.87
N GLN A 40 10.85 -47.03 -17.82
CA GLN A 40 10.17 -47.51 -19.01
C GLN A 40 9.51 -46.30 -19.71
N SER A 41 9.71 -46.21 -21.03
CA SER A 41 9.06 -45.20 -21.88
C SER A 41 7.55 -45.38 -21.82
N GLY A 42 6.86 -44.42 -21.19
CA GLY A 42 5.40 -44.39 -21.09
C GLY A 42 4.92 -44.20 -19.66
N LEU A 43 4.38 -42.98 -19.43
CA LEU A 43 3.67 -42.65 -18.19
C LEU A 43 2.41 -43.50 -18.11
N ARG A 44 2.16 -44.10 -16.94
CA ARG A 44 0.90 -44.80 -16.69
C ARG A 44 -0.15 -43.80 -16.26
N GLY A 45 -1.19 -43.68 -17.06
CA GLY A 45 -2.36 -42.85 -16.75
C GLY A 45 -3.18 -43.41 -15.60
N PRO A 46 -4.23 -42.67 -15.18
CA PRO A 46 -5.14 -43.14 -14.14
C PRO A 46 -5.90 -44.39 -14.59
N GLY A 47 -6.12 -45.28 -13.66
CA GLY A 47 -6.83 -46.55 -13.87
C GLY A 47 -6.05 -47.76 -13.39
N LEU A 48 -6.42 -48.94 -13.90
CA LEU A 48 -5.77 -50.21 -13.61
C LEU A 48 -4.50 -50.36 -14.45
N THR A 49 -3.39 -50.54 -13.79
CA THR A 49 -2.09 -50.76 -14.41
C THR A 49 -1.58 -52.15 -14.07
N MET A 50 -1.23 -52.95 -15.07
CA MET A 50 -0.57 -54.24 -14.89
C MET A 50 0.93 -54.05 -14.85
N LEU A 51 1.54 -54.59 -13.80
CA LEU A 51 2.97 -54.56 -13.54
C LEU A 51 3.52 -55.98 -13.46
N ILE A 52 4.73 -56.20 -13.95
CA ILE A 52 5.38 -57.49 -13.78
C ILE A 52 5.96 -57.52 -12.34
N PRO A 53 5.42 -58.39 -11.44
CA PRO A 53 5.95 -58.48 -10.10
C PRO A 53 7.43 -58.83 -10.15
N ILE A 54 8.25 -58.27 -9.25
CA ILE A 54 9.69 -58.40 -9.14
C ILE A 54 10.47 -57.53 -10.12
N ALA A 55 10.06 -57.41 -11.39
CA ALA A 55 10.76 -56.64 -12.39
C ALA A 55 10.40 -55.15 -12.41
N ASP A 56 9.09 -54.86 -12.17
CA ASP A 56 8.52 -53.51 -12.30
C ASP A 56 8.28 -52.92 -10.92
N ARG A 57 8.78 -51.70 -10.71
CA ARG A 57 8.49 -50.87 -9.53
C ARG A 57 7.72 -49.64 -10.01
N LEU A 58 6.55 -49.43 -9.43
CA LEU A 58 5.69 -48.27 -9.73
C LEU A 58 5.93 -47.19 -8.67
N GLU A 59 6.35 -46.04 -9.13
CA GLU A 59 6.41 -44.81 -8.34
C GLU A 59 5.24 -43.91 -8.74
N LYS A 60 4.43 -43.46 -7.76
CA LYS A 60 3.27 -42.63 -7.98
C LYS A 60 3.60 -41.19 -7.65
N VAL A 61 3.48 -40.32 -8.62
CA VAL A 61 3.71 -38.89 -8.48
C VAL A 61 2.38 -38.16 -8.47
N ASN A 62 2.16 -37.31 -7.49
CA ASN A 62 0.96 -36.47 -7.39
C ASN A 62 1.09 -35.27 -8.33
N MET A 63 0.06 -35.03 -9.16
CA MET A 63 0.00 -33.94 -10.12
C MET A 63 -0.81 -32.73 -9.65
N GLN A 64 -1.36 -32.80 -8.42
CA GLN A 64 -2.11 -31.69 -7.84
C GLN A 64 -1.19 -30.54 -7.45
N ILE A 65 -1.77 -29.36 -7.28
CA ILE A 65 -1.05 -28.22 -6.71
C ILE A 65 -0.75 -28.53 -5.26
N ILE A 66 0.51 -28.42 -4.92
CA ILE A 66 1.04 -28.59 -3.57
C ILE A 66 1.34 -27.20 -3.01
N THR A 67 0.85 -26.95 -1.81
CA THR A 67 1.16 -25.72 -1.07
C THR A 67 2.25 -26.02 -0.05
N MET A 68 3.35 -25.29 -0.12
CA MET A 68 4.47 -25.44 0.79
C MET A 68 4.79 -24.11 1.47
N ALA A 69 4.83 -24.13 2.80
CA ALA A 69 5.31 -22.98 3.57
C ALA A 69 6.86 -22.95 3.54
N VAL A 70 7.42 -21.82 3.16
CA VAL A 70 8.87 -21.54 3.27
C VAL A 70 9.12 -21.04 4.68
N PRO A 71 10.05 -21.67 5.43
CA PRO A 71 10.42 -21.20 6.76
C PRO A 71 10.92 -19.75 6.72
N SER A 72 10.60 -19.01 7.79
CA SER A 72 11.02 -17.62 7.96
C SER A 72 12.49 -17.40 7.68
N GLN A 73 12.82 -16.42 6.87
CA GLN A 73 14.18 -16.02 6.58
C GLN A 73 14.46 -14.64 7.16
N ASP A 74 15.53 -14.55 7.95
CA ASP A 74 16.07 -13.28 8.39
C ASP A 74 16.98 -12.71 7.31
N GLY A 75 16.82 -11.44 6.99
CA GLY A 75 17.62 -10.72 6.00
C GLY A 75 17.75 -9.24 6.31
N ILE A 76 18.70 -8.60 5.64
CA ILE A 76 18.88 -7.15 5.70
C ILE A 76 18.51 -6.62 4.32
N THR A 77 17.59 -5.68 4.28
CA THR A 77 17.15 -5.01 3.06
C THR A 77 18.22 -4.07 2.52
N ARG A 78 18.04 -3.58 1.28
CA ARG A 78 19.00 -2.66 0.65
C ARG A 78 19.16 -1.35 1.44
N ASP A 79 18.11 -0.91 2.13
CA ASP A 79 18.08 0.25 3.03
C ASP A 79 18.54 -0.05 4.46
N ASN A 80 19.24 -1.19 4.64
CA ASN A 80 19.90 -1.61 5.89
C ASN A 80 18.93 -1.87 7.06
N VAL A 81 17.73 -2.33 6.76
CA VAL A 81 16.73 -2.73 7.76
C VAL A 81 16.71 -4.25 7.91
N THR A 82 16.83 -4.75 9.15
CA THR A 82 16.67 -6.17 9.42
C THR A 82 15.19 -6.54 9.39
N VAL A 83 14.85 -7.53 8.57
CA VAL A 83 13.48 -8.04 8.43
C VAL A 83 13.47 -9.54 8.53
N ARG A 84 12.35 -10.11 8.96
CA ARG A 84 12.03 -11.53 8.87
C ARG A 84 10.85 -11.70 7.96
N VAL A 85 11.00 -12.55 6.94
CA VAL A 85 10.00 -12.74 5.89
C VAL A 85 9.62 -14.20 5.77
N ASP A 86 8.32 -14.46 5.72
CA ASP A 86 7.72 -15.77 5.47
C ASP A 86 7.09 -15.77 4.08
N ALA A 87 7.14 -16.91 3.40
CA ALA A 87 6.53 -17.08 2.09
C ALA A 87 5.79 -18.41 1.98
N VAL A 88 4.91 -18.50 1.01
CA VAL A 88 4.20 -19.71 0.62
C VAL A 88 4.38 -19.90 -0.88
N ILE A 89 4.68 -21.13 -1.29
CA ILE A 89 4.85 -21.50 -2.68
C ILE A 89 3.75 -22.47 -3.07
N TYR A 90 3.16 -22.23 -4.22
CA TYR A 90 2.21 -23.11 -4.88
C TYR A 90 2.89 -23.68 -6.11
N PHE A 91 3.02 -24.99 -6.18
CA PHE A 91 3.66 -25.66 -7.28
C PHE A 91 2.95 -26.97 -7.64
N LYS A 92 3.16 -27.45 -8.84
CA LYS A 92 2.67 -28.74 -9.33
C LYS A 92 3.75 -29.45 -10.11
N VAL A 93 3.70 -30.77 -10.16
CA VAL A 93 4.58 -31.55 -11.02
C VAL A 93 4.05 -31.49 -12.45
N SER A 94 4.85 -31.02 -13.39
CA SER A 94 4.53 -30.99 -14.83
C SER A 94 5.04 -32.24 -15.55
N ASP A 95 6.26 -32.69 -15.21
CA ASP A 95 6.86 -33.90 -15.75
C ASP A 95 7.22 -34.88 -14.62
N PRO A 96 6.37 -35.89 -14.36
CA PRO A 96 6.60 -36.84 -13.28
C PRO A 96 7.83 -37.73 -13.50
N VAL A 97 8.32 -37.88 -14.73
CA VAL A 97 9.53 -38.66 -15.00
C VAL A 97 10.76 -37.91 -14.50
N ARG A 98 10.89 -36.64 -14.84
CA ARG A 98 11.98 -35.79 -14.35
C ARG A 98 11.93 -35.65 -12.84
N ALA A 99 10.74 -35.44 -12.28
CA ALA A 99 10.56 -35.29 -10.84
C ALA A 99 10.96 -36.55 -10.04
N ALA A 100 10.86 -37.75 -10.65
CA ALA A 100 11.23 -39.01 -10.01
C ALA A 100 12.69 -39.43 -10.28
N VAL A 101 13.33 -38.94 -11.35
CA VAL A 101 14.66 -39.38 -11.78
C VAL A 101 15.73 -38.36 -11.49
N ASP A 102 15.48 -37.08 -11.81
CA ASP A 102 16.49 -36.04 -11.80
C ASP A 102 16.74 -35.51 -10.40
N VAL A 103 15.75 -35.61 -9.50
CA VAL A 103 15.84 -35.11 -8.11
C VAL A 103 15.32 -36.17 -7.14
N GLN A 104 16.08 -36.42 -6.07
CA GLN A 104 15.69 -37.38 -5.05
C GLN A 104 14.44 -36.94 -4.26
N ASP A 105 14.39 -35.65 -3.90
CA ASP A 105 13.28 -35.02 -3.17
C ASP A 105 13.07 -33.60 -3.70
N TYR A 106 12.19 -33.47 -4.68
CA TYR A 106 11.89 -32.18 -5.30
C TYR A 106 11.25 -31.20 -4.33
N VAL A 107 10.51 -31.70 -3.32
CA VAL A 107 9.86 -30.82 -2.31
C VAL A 107 10.93 -30.13 -1.46
N SER A 108 11.88 -30.90 -0.96
CA SER A 108 13.01 -30.36 -0.19
C SER A 108 13.90 -29.44 -1.03
N ALA A 109 14.17 -29.82 -2.28
CA ALA A 109 14.99 -29.05 -3.20
C ALA A 109 14.35 -27.68 -3.51
N ILE A 110 13.04 -27.65 -3.82
CA ILE A 110 12.29 -26.41 -4.03
C ILE A 110 12.32 -25.54 -2.76
N GLY A 111 12.16 -26.16 -1.57
CA GLY A 111 12.24 -25.45 -0.30
C GLY A 111 13.58 -24.75 -0.09
N GLN A 112 14.69 -25.38 -0.43
CA GLN A 112 16.02 -24.77 -0.31
C GLN A 112 16.26 -23.65 -1.33
N VAL A 113 15.83 -23.86 -2.58
CA VAL A 113 15.89 -22.82 -3.62
C VAL A 113 15.06 -21.62 -3.19
N ALA A 114 13.85 -21.87 -2.69
CA ALA A 114 12.96 -20.82 -2.21
C ALA A 114 13.56 -19.99 -1.07
N GLN A 115 14.15 -20.63 -0.06
CA GLN A 115 14.83 -19.95 1.04
C GLN A 115 15.98 -19.07 0.55
N THR A 116 16.76 -19.59 -0.39
CA THR A 116 17.90 -18.86 -0.97
C THR A 116 17.42 -17.68 -1.83
N SER A 117 16.39 -17.89 -2.64
CA SER A 117 15.80 -16.85 -3.48
C SER A 117 15.14 -15.77 -2.64
N LEU A 118 14.42 -16.16 -1.57
CA LEU A 118 13.80 -15.23 -0.62
C LEU A 118 14.86 -14.35 0.05
N ARG A 119 15.95 -14.93 0.52
CA ARG A 119 17.06 -14.16 1.09
C ARG A 119 17.71 -13.22 0.08
N SER A 120 17.87 -13.66 -1.17
CA SER A 120 18.41 -12.83 -2.24
C SER A 120 17.52 -11.64 -2.58
N ILE A 121 16.19 -11.84 -2.65
CA ILE A 121 15.27 -10.75 -2.97
C ILE A 121 15.15 -9.75 -1.83
N ILE A 122 15.16 -10.21 -0.56
CA ILE A 122 15.21 -9.34 0.62
C ILE A 122 16.41 -8.38 0.52
N GLY A 123 17.60 -8.92 0.21
CA GLY A 123 18.81 -8.10 0.09
C GLY A 123 18.84 -7.13 -1.09
N LYS A 124 18.02 -7.34 -2.10
CA LYS A 124 17.92 -6.48 -3.30
C LYS A 124 16.79 -5.46 -3.21
N SER A 125 15.82 -5.66 -2.33
CA SER A 125 14.62 -4.84 -2.18
C SER A 125 14.76 -3.83 -1.05
N ASN A 126 14.04 -2.70 -1.15
CA ASN A 126 13.87 -1.78 -0.04
C ASN A 126 12.72 -2.26 0.87
N LEU A 127 12.65 -1.72 2.07
CA LEU A 127 11.57 -2.04 2.99
C LEU A 127 10.19 -1.63 2.44
N ASP A 128 10.11 -0.48 1.80
CA ASP A 128 8.86 0.00 1.21
C ASP A 128 8.34 -0.94 0.11
N ASP A 129 9.23 -1.54 -0.68
CA ASP A 129 8.87 -2.53 -1.70
C ASP A 129 8.27 -3.79 -1.06
N LEU A 130 8.87 -4.26 0.05
CA LEU A 130 8.39 -5.43 0.81
C LEU A 130 7.01 -5.21 1.45
N LEU A 131 6.67 -3.98 1.79
CA LEU A 131 5.41 -3.64 2.45
C LEU A 131 4.30 -3.26 1.46
N SER A 132 4.63 -2.46 0.44
CA SER A 132 3.65 -1.81 -0.45
C SER A 132 3.58 -2.43 -1.83
N ASN A 133 4.69 -2.98 -2.36
CA ASN A 133 4.79 -3.48 -3.74
C ASN A 133 5.07 -4.99 -3.81
N ARG A 134 4.33 -5.76 -3.00
CA ARG A 134 4.54 -7.21 -2.86
C ARG A 134 4.35 -7.97 -4.16
N GLU A 135 3.45 -7.52 -5.03
CA GLU A 135 3.14 -8.20 -6.28
C GLU A 135 4.37 -8.29 -7.20
N HIS A 136 5.11 -7.22 -7.35
CA HIS A 136 6.34 -7.20 -8.12
C HIS A 136 7.41 -8.15 -7.54
N LEU A 137 7.48 -8.22 -6.21
CA LEU A 137 8.41 -9.12 -5.52
C LEU A 137 8.00 -10.58 -5.64
N ASN A 138 6.70 -10.89 -5.57
CA ASN A 138 6.16 -12.23 -5.77
C ASN A 138 6.51 -12.74 -7.17
N GLN A 139 6.33 -11.93 -8.21
CA GLN A 139 6.71 -12.26 -9.59
C GLN A 139 8.23 -12.48 -9.73
N GLY A 140 9.03 -11.63 -9.10
CA GLY A 140 10.48 -11.79 -9.07
C GLY A 140 10.92 -13.09 -8.40
N LEU A 141 10.29 -13.45 -7.28
CA LEU A 141 10.52 -14.72 -6.57
C LEU A 141 10.10 -15.92 -7.42
N GLU A 142 8.92 -15.85 -8.04
CA GLU A 142 8.41 -16.90 -8.94
C GLU A 142 9.42 -17.22 -10.04
N LEU A 143 9.90 -16.21 -10.76
CA LEU A 143 10.90 -16.38 -11.82
C LEU A 143 12.22 -16.98 -11.32
N MET A 144 12.66 -16.58 -10.12
CA MET A 144 13.91 -17.09 -9.53
C MET A 144 13.80 -18.58 -9.15
N ILE A 145 12.61 -19.02 -8.71
CA ILE A 145 12.38 -20.38 -8.26
C ILE A 145 11.99 -21.27 -9.44
N ASP A 146 11.20 -20.75 -10.39
CA ASP A 146 10.74 -21.50 -11.56
C ASP A 146 11.88 -21.96 -12.46
N SER A 147 12.90 -21.11 -12.64
CA SER A 147 14.05 -21.45 -13.50
C SER A 147 14.75 -22.77 -13.13
N PRO A 148 15.14 -23.05 -11.88
CA PRO A 148 15.68 -24.37 -11.51
C PRO A 148 14.60 -25.45 -11.40
N ALA A 149 13.36 -25.12 -11.01
CA ALA A 149 12.29 -26.08 -10.81
C ALA A 149 11.84 -26.73 -12.12
N LEU A 150 11.82 -25.99 -13.24
CA LEU A 150 11.53 -26.50 -14.58
C LEU A 150 12.49 -27.60 -15.00
N GLY A 151 13.77 -27.50 -14.61
CA GLY A 151 14.75 -28.54 -14.85
C GLY A 151 14.39 -29.87 -14.20
N TRP A 152 13.69 -29.82 -13.08
CA TRP A 152 13.25 -30.98 -12.29
C TRP A 152 11.84 -31.47 -12.65
N GLY A 153 11.23 -30.91 -13.68
CA GLY A 153 9.87 -31.26 -14.09
C GLY A 153 8.78 -30.74 -13.13
N VAL A 154 9.10 -29.69 -12.37
CA VAL A 154 8.15 -29.00 -11.49
C VAL A 154 7.90 -27.61 -12.03
N GLN A 155 6.68 -27.17 -11.99
CA GLN A 155 6.25 -25.83 -12.39
C GLN A 155 5.75 -25.08 -11.17
N ILE A 156 6.26 -23.89 -10.97
CA ILE A 156 5.77 -22.98 -9.94
C ILE A 156 4.50 -22.31 -10.49
N ASP A 157 3.43 -22.38 -9.73
CA ASP A 157 2.17 -21.72 -10.07
C ASP A 157 2.19 -20.28 -9.61
N ARG A 158 2.62 -20.08 -8.35
CA ARG A 158 2.77 -18.75 -7.78
C ARG A 158 3.57 -18.79 -6.45
N VAL A 159 4.14 -17.66 -6.09
CA VAL A 159 4.82 -17.45 -4.81
C VAL A 159 4.19 -16.24 -4.14
N GLU A 160 3.88 -16.35 -2.86
CA GLU A 160 3.28 -15.28 -2.07
C GLU A 160 4.07 -15.02 -0.80
N ILE A 161 4.45 -13.75 -0.58
CA ILE A 161 4.99 -13.31 0.70
C ILE A 161 3.84 -13.24 1.70
N LYS A 162 3.92 -14.06 2.75
CA LYS A 162 2.88 -14.19 3.76
C LYS A 162 2.96 -13.06 4.79
N ASP A 163 4.11 -12.90 5.43
CA ASP A 163 4.31 -11.89 6.47
C ASP A 163 5.72 -11.30 6.43
N VAL A 164 5.83 -10.04 6.86
CA VAL A 164 7.08 -9.30 7.00
C VAL A 164 7.15 -8.76 8.42
N VAL A 165 7.99 -9.38 9.25
CA VAL A 165 8.16 -9.01 10.64
C VAL A 165 9.34 -8.07 10.79
N LEU A 166 9.08 -6.91 11.40
CA LEU A 166 10.07 -5.87 11.68
C LEU A 166 10.43 -5.85 13.15
N PRO A 167 11.65 -5.40 13.52
CA PRO A 167 12.01 -5.12 14.91
C PRO A 167 11.09 -4.06 15.52
N ASP A 168 10.80 -4.17 16.81
CA ASP A 168 9.86 -3.27 17.50
C ASP A 168 10.31 -1.80 17.51
N SER A 169 11.62 -1.54 17.53
CA SER A 169 12.18 -0.20 17.39
C SER A 169 11.80 0.44 16.06
N MET A 170 11.87 -0.34 14.97
CA MET A 170 11.55 0.11 13.63
C MET A 170 10.03 0.29 13.45
N LYS A 171 9.21 -0.63 13.97
CA LYS A 171 7.74 -0.47 13.97
C LYS A 171 7.32 0.86 14.58
N ARG A 172 7.89 1.24 15.73
CA ARG A 172 7.61 2.53 16.38
C ARG A 172 8.08 3.72 15.55
N SER A 173 9.19 3.59 14.85
CA SER A 173 9.71 4.66 13.98
C SER A 173 8.81 4.89 12.76
N ILE A 174 8.42 3.79 12.07
CA ILE A 174 7.51 3.82 10.93
C ILE A 174 6.13 4.34 11.34
N ALA A 175 5.61 3.92 12.51
CA ALA A 175 4.34 4.42 13.02
C ALA A 175 4.37 5.96 13.22
N ARG A 176 5.43 6.50 13.82
CA ARG A 176 5.60 7.96 13.98
C ARG A 176 5.72 8.68 12.63
N GLN A 177 6.46 8.10 11.70
CA GLN A 177 6.58 8.66 10.35
C GLN A 177 5.24 8.68 9.62
N ALA A 178 4.49 7.57 9.69
CA ALA A 178 3.17 7.46 9.10
C ALA A 178 2.16 8.44 9.74
N GLU A 179 2.24 8.64 11.05
CA GLU A 179 1.41 9.61 11.77
C GLU A 179 1.74 11.04 11.34
N ALA A 180 3.01 11.42 11.28
CA ALA A 180 3.45 12.73 10.82
C ALA A 180 3.04 13.00 9.34
N GLU A 181 3.14 12.00 8.48
CA GLU A 181 2.71 12.12 7.08
C GLU A 181 1.18 12.27 6.96
N ARG A 182 0.42 11.52 7.76
CA ARG A 182 -1.04 11.69 7.83
C ARG A 182 -1.43 13.07 8.31
N GLU A 183 -0.76 13.56 9.36
CA GLU A 183 -1.00 14.90 9.89
C GLU A 183 -0.65 15.98 8.86
N ARG A 184 0.50 15.86 8.19
CA ARG A 184 0.88 16.75 7.10
C ARG A 184 -0.19 16.76 5.99
N ARG A 185 -0.64 15.59 5.56
CA ARG A 185 -1.68 15.45 4.53
C ARG A 185 -3.02 16.02 4.99
N ALA A 186 -3.41 15.79 6.25
CA ALA A 186 -4.62 16.36 6.82
C ALA A 186 -4.58 17.90 6.82
N ARG A 187 -3.44 18.51 7.20
CA ARG A 187 -3.27 19.98 7.15
C ARG A 187 -3.39 20.52 5.72
N VAL A 188 -2.81 19.83 4.73
CA VAL A 188 -2.94 20.23 3.31
C VAL A 188 -4.39 20.18 2.85
N ILE A 189 -5.09 19.06 3.14
CA ILE A 189 -6.52 18.90 2.80
C ILE A 189 -7.37 19.96 3.48
N THR A 190 -7.12 20.26 4.76
CA THR A 190 -7.83 21.32 5.48
C THR A 190 -7.61 22.68 4.85
N ALA A 191 -6.35 23.05 4.56
CA ALA A 191 -6.03 24.32 3.91
C ALA A 191 -6.63 24.45 2.52
N GLU A 192 -6.62 23.36 1.75
CA GLU A 192 -7.26 23.32 0.43
C GLU A 192 -8.79 23.44 0.53
N GLY A 193 -9.39 22.78 1.54
CA GLY A 193 -10.81 22.93 1.84
C GLY A 193 -11.19 24.35 2.28
N GLU A 194 -10.37 24.99 3.12
CA GLU A 194 -10.55 26.40 3.52
C GLU A 194 -10.42 27.34 2.32
N LEU A 195 -9.47 27.11 1.43
CA LEU A 195 -9.32 27.90 0.22
C LEU A 195 -10.56 27.78 -0.67
N GLN A 196 -11.02 26.56 -0.93
CA GLN A 196 -12.23 26.33 -1.74
C GLN A 196 -13.48 26.94 -1.08
N ALA A 197 -13.59 26.81 0.24
CA ALA A 197 -14.68 27.42 1.00
C ALA A 197 -14.63 28.96 0.90
N SER A 198 -13.44 29.56 1.03
CA SER A 198 -13.23 31.01 0.93
C SER A 198 -13.61 31.53 -0.46
N GLU A 199 -13.25 30.82 -1.53
CA GLU A 199 -13.65 31.17 -2.91
C GLU A 199 -15.17 31.13 -3.06
N LYS A 200 -15.83 30.10 -2.53
CA LYS A 200 -17.30 29.98 -2.58
C LYS A 200 -17.99 31.07 -1.76
N LEU A 201 -17.44 31.39 -0.58
CA LEU A 201 -17.94 32.48 0.24
C LEU A 201 -17.77 33.82 -0.43
N ALA A 202 -16.61 34.07 -1.08
CA ALA A 202 -16.40 35.30 -1.84
C ALA A 202 -17.38 35.45 -3.02
N GLN A 203 -17.60 34.37 -3.80
CA GLN A 203 -18.61 34.37 -4.86
C GLN A 203 -20.02 34.59 -4.32
N ALA A 204 -20.36 33.96 -3.20
CA ALA A 204 -21.65 34.17 -2.55
C ALA A 204 -21.83 35.59 -2.04
N ALA A 205 -20.78 36.20 -1.48
CA ALA A 205 -20.80 37.58 -1.03
C ALA A 205 -20.93 38.57 -2.20
N GLU A 206 -20.31 38.32 -3.32
CA GLU A 206 -20.43 39.13 -4.54
C GLU A 206 -21.87 39.14 -5.05
N VAL A 207 -22.52 37.96 -5.17
CA VAL A 207 -23.92 37.84 -5.58
C VAL A 207 -24.85 38.51 -4.57
N MET A 208 -24.58 38.40 -3.25
CA MET A 208 -25.41 39.06 -2.23
C MET A 208 -25.21 40.59 -2.21
N ALA A 209 -24.04 41.09 -2.62
CA ALA A 209 -23.79 42.51 -2.69
C ALA A 209 -24.64 43.22 -3.77
N GLU A 210 -25.00 42.52 -4.84
CA GLU A 210 -25.92 43.03 -5.88
C GLU A 210 -27.38 43.16 -5.37
N HIS A 211 -27.75 42.39 -4.32
CA HIS A 211 -29.09 42.34 -3.77
C HIS A 211 -29.12 42.58 -2.26
N PRO A 212 -29.21 43.83 -1.79
CA PRO A 212 -29.17 44.18 -0.33
C PRO A 212 -30.18 43.45 0.53
N ALA A 213 -31.36 43.08 -0.03
CA ALA A 213 -32.38 42.30 0.66
C ALA A 213 -31.88 40.86 1.00
N ALA A 214 -31.03 40.27 0.16
CA ALA A 214 -30.48 38.94 0.41
C ALA A 214 -29.53 38.91 1.64
N LEU A 215 -28.78 39.98 1.85
CA LEU A 215 -27.93 40.13 3.03
C LEU A 215 -28.77 40.21 4.34
N GLN A 216 -29.89 40.89 4.30
CA GLN A 216 -30.79 40.98 5.45
C GLN A 216 -31.44 39.63 5.78
N LEU A 217 -31.89 38.90 4.76
CA LEU A 217 -32.43 37.55 4.95
C LEU A 217 -31.35 36.58 5.50
N ARG A 218 -30.12 36.62 5.00
CA ARG A 218 -29.04 35.81 5.50
C ARG A 218 -28.67 36.11 6.95
N LEU A 219 -28.70 37.40 7.33
CA LEU A 219 -28.49 37.81 8.70
C LEU A 219 -29.56 37.23 9.64
N LEU A 220 -30.83 37.30 9.21
CA LEU A 220 -31.96 36.75 9.97
C LEU A 220 -31.81 35.21 10.11
N GLU A 221 -31.46 34.52 9.03
CA GLU A 221 -31.25 33.09 9.02
C GLU A 221 -30.15 32.70 10.01
N THR A 222 -29.01 33.40 9.99
CA THR A 222 -27.87 33.13 10.92
C THR A 222 -28.28 33.38 12.38
N VAL A 223 -29.06 34.41 12.65
CA VAL A 223 -29.59 34.68 13.99
C VAL A 223 -30.53 33.56 14.47
N VAL A 224 -31.40 33.06 13.59
CA VAL A 224 -32.30 31.92 13.89
C VAL A 224 -31.50 30.65 14.15
N GLU A 225 -30.45 30.38 13.36
CA GLU A 225 -29.59 29.20 13.50
C GLU A 225 -28.82 29.24 14.85
N VAL A 226 -28.22 30.37 15.20
CA VAL A 226 -27.55 30.56 16.48
C VAL A 226 -28.51 30.52 17.67
N ALA A 227 -29.74 31.05 17.51
CA ALA A 227 -30.76 31.01 18.55
C ALA A 227 -31.34 29.59 18.77
N ALA A 228 -31.26 28.71 17.78
CA ALA A 228 -31.71 27.32 17.87
C ALA A 228 -30.71 26.44 18.69
N GLU A 229 -29.44 26.79 18.73
CA GLU A 229 -28.48 26.19 19.66
C GLU A 229 -28.76 26.74 21.07
N LYS A 230 -29.08 25.86 22.03
CA LYS A 230 -29.55 26.11 23.41
C LYS A 230 -28.63 26.98 24.30
N ASN A 231 -27.94 27.95 23.76
CA ASN A 231 -27.11 28.91 24.50
C ASN A 231 -27.86 30.22 24.73
N SER A 232 -28.16 30.50 25.97
CA SER A 232 -28.97 31.65 26.43
C SER A 232 -28.26 33.01 26.37
N THR A 233 -27.06 33.12 25.82
CA THR A 233 -26.33 34.39 25.72
C THR A 233 -25.69 34.53 24.37
N LEU A 234 -26.29 35.35 23.48
CA LEU A 234 -25.74 35.67 22.17
C LEU A 234 -24.83 36.91 22.32
N VAL A 235 -23.51 36.71 22.30
CA VAL A 235 -22.56 37.79 22.15
C VAL A 235 -22.24 37.98 20.69
N LEU A 236 -22.89 38.94 20.04
CA LEU A 236 -22.62 39.33 18.65
C LEU A 236 -21.46 40.34 18.65
N PRO A 237 -20.26 40.00 18.18
CA PRO A 237 -19.26 40.98 17.85
C PRO A 237 -19.68 41.68 16.56
N PHE A 238 -20.24 42.87 16.67
CA PHE A 238 -20.53 43.71 15.47
C PHE A 238 -19.19 44.29 14.98
N PRO A 239 -18.68 43.88 13.80
CA PRO A 239 -17.53 44.57 13.21
C PRO A 239 -17.89 46.02 12.95
N VAL A 240 -17.01 46.94 13.29
CA VAL A 240 -17.23 48.40 13.18
C VAL A 240 -17.51 48.79 11.71
N GLU A 241 -17.04 48.00 10.76
CA GLU A 241 -17.31 48.17 9.33
C GLU A 241 -18.79 48.04 8.97
N LEU A 242 -19.53 47.20 9.68
CA LEU A 242 -20.97 46.99 9.47
C LEU A 242 -21.78 48.21 9.93
N LEU A 243 -21.33 48.87 10.97
CA LEU A 243 -21.89 50.16 11.40
C LEU A 243 -21.66 51.27 10.37
N ARG A 244 -20.46 51.34 9.78
CA ARG A 244 -20.17 52.28 8.70
C ARG A 244 -20.98 52.03 7.42
N PHE A 245 -21.26 50.75 7.13
CA PHE A 245 -22.14 50.40 5.99
C PHE A 245 -23.58 50.78 6.23
N LEU A 246 -24.10 50.57 7.44
CA LEU A 246 -25.45 51.02 7.83
C LEU A 246 -25.57 52.56 7.83
N GLU A 247 -24.52 53.26 8.22
CA GLU A 247 -24.46 54.74 8.21
C GLU A 247 -24.49 55.29 6.76
N ARG A 248 -23.87 54.58 5.79
CA ARG A 248 -23.93 54.92 4.36
C ARG A 248 -25.28 54.57 3.71
N ALA A 249 -26.00 53.58 4.26
CA ALA A 249 -27.29 53.13 3.74
C ALA A 249 -28.46 53.96 4.26
N THR A 250 -28.25 54.83 5.23
CA THR A 250 -29.25 55.81 5.68
C THR A 250 -29.19 57.03 4.78
N PRO A 251 -30.24 57.33 3.96
CA PRO A 251 -30.26 58.55 3.16
C PRO A 251 -30.22 59.75 4.08
N GLN A 252 -29.29 60.69 3.83
CA GLN A 252 -29.16 61.99 4.48
C GLN A 252 -30.50 62.74 4.50
N ALA A 253 -31.21 62.62 5.58
CA ALA A 253 -32.43 63.44 5.88
C ALA A 253 -32.12 64.64 6.75
N SER A 254 -30.84 65.08 6.88
CA SER A 254 -30.47 66.19 7.79
C SER A 254 -29.84 67.42 7.11
N GLU A 255 -29.81 67.51 5.78
CA GLU A 255 -29.24 68.70 5.11
C GLU A 255 -30.28 69.77 4.77
N ARG A 256 -31.38 69.93 5.45
CA ARG A 256 -32.40 70.99 5.20
C ARG A 256 -32.71 71.86 6.40
N ARG A 257 -31.84 71.98 7.40
CA ARG A 257 -32.20 72.81 8.59
C ARG A 257 -31.22 73.83 9.05
N ASP A 258 -30.05 74.00 8.43
CA ASP A 258 -29.11 75.06 8.85
C ASP A 258 -28.66 75.95 7.68
N LYS A 259 -29.67 76.58 7.05
CA LYS A 259 -29.45 77.73 6.17
C LYS A 259 -30.37 78.90 6.63
N ALA A 260 -30.24 79.27 7.90
CA ALA A 260 -30.73 80.56 8.39
C ALA A 260 -30.06 80.82 9.75
N THR A 261 -28.98 81.54 9.73
CA THR A 261 -28.61 82.64 10.62
C THR A 261 -27.11 82.86 10.53
N GLY A 262 -26.85 84.07 10.17
CA GLY A 262 -25.65 84.62 9.73
C GLY A 262 -24.64 85.01 10.78
N THR A 263 -23.58 85.47 10.25
CA THR A 263 -22.79 86.64 10.64
C THR A 263 -21.76 86.47 11.80
N ASP A 264 -20.57 86.73 11.38
CA ASP A 264 -19.44 87.43 12.00
C ASP A 264 -18.41 86.76 12.89
N ALA A 265 -17.21 87.11 12.48
CA ALA A 265 -16.03 87.46 13.26
C ALA A 265 -15.09 86.33 13.72
N GLY A 266 -13.98 86.20 13.08
CA GLY A 266 -12.74 86.77 13.61
C GLY A 266 -11.69 85.78 13.97
N ALA A 267 -10.62 85.82 13.18
CA ALA A 267 -9.21 85.82 13.60
C ALA A 267 -8.52 84.51 14.09
N ALA A 268 -7.52 84.20 13.31
CA ALA A 268 -6.13 83.94 13.67
C ALA A 268 -5.69 82.54 14.14
N SER A 269 -4.82 81.99 13.28
CA SER A 269 -3.49 81.46 13.63
C SER A 269 -3.39 80.23 14.52
N ASN A 270 -3.03 79.08 13.97
CA ASN A 270 -1.68 78.59 14.12
C ASN A 270 -1.46 77.33 13.26
N ARG A 271 -0.51 77.40 12.37
CA ARG A 271 0.08 76.25 11.68
C ARG A 271 1.08 75.60 12.59
N GLU A 272 0.90 74.33 12.89
CA GLU A 272 1.99 73.48 13.29
C GLU A 272 1.98 72.22 12.47
N THR A 273 2.89 72.19 11.50
CA THR A 273 3.24 71.08 10.65
C THR A 273 4.04 70.06 11.46
N LEU A 274 3.44 68.96 11.83
CA LEU A 274 4.16 67.80 12.33
C LEU A 274 4.53 66.91 11.12
N THR A 275 5.77 67.03 10.70
CA THR A 275 6.45 66.12 9.77
C THR A 275 6.74 64.80 10.54
N LEU A 276 6.05 63.76 10.19
CA LEU A 276 6.39 62.39 10.64
C LEU A 276 7.49 61.84 9.72
N GLU A 277 8.66 61.74 10.27
CA GLU A 277 9.84 61.07 9.69
C GLU A 277 9.59 59.55 9.72
N PRO A 278 9.85 58.80 8.64
CA PRO A 278 9.68 57.36 8.60
C PRO A 278 10.81 56.69 9.42
N PRO A 279 10.52 55.52 10.08
CA PRO A 279 11.51 54.85 10.90
C PRO A 279 12.68 54.32 10.05
N ARG A 280 13.92 54.62 10.53
CA ARG A 280 15.17 54.09 9.99
C ARG A 280 15.27 52.59 10.28
N ILE A 281 15.52 51.82 9.22
CA ILE A 281 15.92 50.39 9.29
C ILE A 281 17.42 50.39 9.64
N PRO A 282 17.88 49.65 10.67
CA PRO A 282 19.29 49.49 10.96
C PRO A 282 19.95 48.60 9.89
N ASP A 283 21.02 49.10 9.29
CA ASP A 283 21.94 48.35 8.46
C ASP A 283 22.68 47.30 9.30
N ASP A 284 22.28 46.03 9.15
CA ASP A 284 23.08 44.92 9.67
C ASP A 284 23.86 44.29 8.51
N PRO A 285 25.19 44.44 8.47
CA PRO A 285 26.02 43.95 7.34
C PRO A 285 26.18 42.42 7.33
N ARG A 286 25.53 41.62 8.21
CA ARG A 286 25.66 40.16 8.31
C ARG A 286 24.62 39.39 7.51
N GLY A 287 23.62 40.06 6.94
CA GLY A 287 22.57 39.41 6.14
C GLY A 287 22.93 39.08 4.68
N LEU A 288 23.99 39.64 4.17
CA LEU A 288 24.36 39.52 2.74
C LEU A 288 25.25 38.32 2.39
N GLU A 289 25.87 37.66 3.38
CA GLU A 289 26.74 36.50 3.12
C GLU A 289 26.01 35.17 3.05
N LEU A 290 24.75 35.07 3.52
CA LEU A 290 23.98 33.81 3.47
C LEU A 290 23.31 33.55 2.10
N HIS A 291 23.00 34.59 1.34
CA HIS A 291 22.36 34.43 0.02
C HIS A 291 23.30 34.02 -1.09
N THR A 292 24.60 34.32 -0.99
CA THR A 292 25.60 33.96 -2.01
C THR A 292 26.07 32.50 -1.88
N ARG A 293 25.92 31.87 -0.70
CA ARG A 293 26.35 30.48 -0.50
C ARG A 293 25.32 29.43 -0.98
N ILE A 294 24.07 29.82 -1.14
CA ILE A 294 23.02 28.91 -1.62
C ILE A 294 22.97 28.87 -3.16
N ALA A 295 23.39 29.91 -3.83
CA ALA A 295 23.40 29.96 -5.30
C ALA A 295 24.55 29.13 -5.94
N ASP A 296 25.68 28.99 -5.25
CA ASP A 296 26.85 28.25 -5.77
C ASP A 296 26.73 26.72 -5.62
N THR A 297 25.81 26.24 -4.77
CA THR A 297 25.61 24.80 -4.58
C THR A 297 24.68 24.18 -5.65
N PHE A 298 23.86 25.00 -6.31
CA PHE A 298 22.93 24.53 -7.35
C PHE A 298 23.51 24.46 -8.77
N GLN A 299 24.72 25.01 -9.01
CA GLN A 299 25.36 25.01 -10.32
C GLN A 299 26.44 23.93 -10.51
N ARG A 300 26.67 23.04 -9.56
CA ARG A 300 27.67 21.95 -9.66
C ARG A 300 27.10 20.55 -9.96
N ASP A 301 25.80 20.38 -10.04
CA ASP A 301 25.16 19.09 -10.33
C ASP A 301 24.25 19.15 -11.59
N GLN A 302 24.74 19.76 -12.68
CA GLN A 302 24.21 19.52 -14.03
C GLN A 302 25.32 19.06 -14.95
#